data_5f4c65f408eee691ec95d8f16bc9ef54
#
_entry.id   5f4c65f408eee691ec95d8f16bc9ef54
#
_cell.length_a   1.000
_cell.length_b   1.000
_cell.length_c   1.000
_cell.angle_alpha   90.00
_cell.angle_beta   90.00
_cell.angle_gamma   90.00
#
_symmetry.space_group_name_H-M   'P 1'
#
loop_
_entity.id
_entity.type
_entity.pdbx_description
1 polymer ?
#
loop_
_entity_poly.entity_id
_entity_poly.type
_entity_poly.pdbx_seq_one_letter_code
_entity_poly.pdbx_strand_id
1 'polypeptide(L)'
;MHSYRSHTCADLRKSHVGETVRLAGWVHRIRDHGGVLFIDLRDHYGVTQVLCDPDSPVFDAVEGLRAEYCVRIDGNVKARDASLVNAKIPTGEIEVYIRDLEVLGSADELPLQVFGDQEYPEETRLRYRYLDLRREAMQHNMVLRSDVVSSIRRRMWDRGFREFQTPIITASSPEGARDFLVPSRLHPGRFYALPQAPQQFKQLIMVSGFDKYFQIAPCFRDEDPRADRSPTDFYQLDMEMSFVEQQDVFDTVAPVIAGVFEEFGEGASVDAPETWPQIPFAEAMLKYGSDKPDLRNPIEMQDVSEHFRGSGFAIFAKLLEQDGTQIRAIPAPTGGSRKFCDRMNAFAQKEGLPGMGYIFWRDQGDGLEAAGPLAKNIGPERTEAIRQQLGLGVGDAAFFLGGKPQAFERVAARARDVIGEELGLTEQDRFAFAWIVDFPMYEADEETGKVDFSHNPFSMPQGGREALDGDPLQVLGYQYDLACNGYEIVSGAIRNHRPETMFKAFALAGYDESEVRNRFGGMVNAFQYGAPPHGGCAAGIDRMVMLLAGTSNIREVIMFPMTQRAEDLMMNAPSEPTPDQLMELGLRVIPQE
;
A
#
# COMPACT_ATOMS: atom_id res chain seq x y z
N MET A 1 31.00 -9.79 33.57
CA MET A 1 29.73 -9.14 33.16
C MET A 1 30.06 -8.14 32.07
N HIS A 2 29.26 -8.04 31.01
CA HIS A 2 29.48 -7.04 29.96
C HIS A 2 29.38 -5.61 30.52
N SER A 3 30.08 -4.63 29.90
CA SER A 3 30.16 -3.24 30.42
C SER A 3 28.78 -2.57 30.56
N TYR A 4 27.83 -2.84 29.66
CA TYR A 4 26.54 -2.17 29.65
C TYR A 4 25.38 -3.04 30.10
N ARG A 5 25.31 -4.32 29.75
CA ARG A 5 24.20 -5.21 30.16
C ARG A 5 24.60 -6.68 30.18
N SER A 6 24.03 -7.44 31.13
CA SER A 6 24.11 -8.90 31.20
C SER A 6 22.88 -9.56 30.59
N HIS A 7 21.71 -8.89 30.66
CA HIS A 7 20.41 -9.33 30.17
C HIS A 7 19.69 -8.17 29.48
N THR A 8 18.76 -8.50 28.60
CA THR A 8 17.80 -7.53 28.07
C THR A 8 16.67 -7.28 29.07
N CYS A 9 15.87 -6.24 28.83
CA CYS A 9 14.71 -5.94 29.68
C CYS A 9 13.54 -6.94 29.49
N ALA A 10 13.70 -7.94 28.62
CA ALA A 10 12.72 -9.02 28.44
C ALA A 10 13.20 -10.40 28.95
N ASP A 11 14.47 -10.56 29.31
CA ASP A 11 15.06 -11.90 29.56
C ASP A 11 14.72 -12.46 30.94
N LEU A 12 14.54 -11.59 31.96
CA LEU A 12 14.46 -12.01 33.34
C LEU A 12 13.18 -12.79 33.66
N ARG A 13 13.37 -13.88 34.42
CA ARG A 13 12.29 -14.78 34.90
C ARG A 13 12.55 -15.18 36.35
N LYS A 14 11.63 -15.90 36.98
CA LYS A 14 11.79 -16.46 38.35
C LYS A 14 13.08 -17.26 38.54
N SER A 15 13.59 -17.89 37.48
CA SER A 15 14.86 -18.63 37.53
C SER A 15 16.07 -17.76 37.86
N HIS A 16 16.02 -16.46 37.63
CA HIS A 16 17.09 -15.52 37.91
C HIS A 16 17.01 -14.89 39.31
N VAL A 17 16.01 -15.29 40.13
CA VAL A 17 15.88 -14.75 41.49
C VAL A 17 17.12 -15.07 42.32
N GLY A 18 17.69 -14.03 42.96
CA GLY A 18 18.93 -14.09 43.73
C GLY A 18 20.18 -13.72 42.91
N GLU A 19 20.08 -13.57 41.60
CA GLU A 19 21.19 -13.13 40.76
C GLU A 19 21.37 -11.61 40.82
N THR A 20 22.63 -11.17 40.64
CA THR A 20 22.94 -9.77 40.37
C THR A 20 23.03 -9.58 38.87
N VAL A 21 22.20 -8.71 38.32
CA VAL A 21 22.09 -8.46 36.89
C VAL A 21 22.44 -7.02 36.55
N ARG A 22 22.84 -6.79 35.31
CA ARG A 22 23.06 -5.47 34.73
C ARG A 22 22.11 -5.28 33.59
N LEU A 23 21.27 -4.24 33.66
CA LEU A 23 20.32 -3.83 32.63
C LEU A 23 20.72 -2.47 32.09
N ALA A 24 20.46 -2.22 30.81
CA ALA A 24 20.60 -0.91 30.20
C ALA A 24 19.42 -0.65 29.26
N GLY A 25 18.88 0.56 29.34
CA GLY A 25 17.70 0.95 28.58
C GLY A 25 17.28 2.38 28.92
N TRP A 26 16.07 2.70 28.51
CA TRP A 26 15.48 4.01 28.75
C TRP A 26 14.49 3.95 29.91
N VAL A 27 14.49 4.99 30.74
CA VAL A 27 13.51 5.21 31.79
C VAL A 27 12.16 5.51 31.14
N HIS A 28 11.30 4.50 31.07
CA HIS A 28 9.99 4.64 30.43
C HIS A 28 8.98 5.36 31.33
N ARG A 29 8.95 4.99 32.60
CA ARG A 29 8.05 5.57 33.59
C ARG A 29 8.64 5.48 34.99
N ILE A 30 8.42 6.53 35.80
CA ILE A 30 8.78 6.56 37.22
C ILE A 30 7.51 6.78 38.04
N ARG A 31 7.40 6.05 39.13
CA ARG A 31 6.29 6.16 40.10
C ARG A 31 6.87 6.14 41.50
N ASP A 32 6.38 7.05 42.39
CA ASP A 32 6.65 7.03 43.81
C ASP A 32 5.43 6.43 44.53
N HIS A 33 5.68 5.40 45.31
CA HIS A 33 4.69 4.78 46.20
C HIS A 33 5.21 4.70 47.61
N GLY A 34 4.92 5.74 48.40
CA GLY A 34 5.28 5.78 49.81
C GLY A 34 6.79 5.86 50.07
N GLY A 35 7.53 6.52 49.19
CA GLY A 35 8.97 6.68 49.27
C GLY A 35 9.77 5.58 48.56
N VAL A 36 9.14 4.56 48.03
CA VAL A 36 9.81 3.60 47.13
C VAL A 36 9.60 4.04 45.69
N LEU A 37 10.71 4.17 44.94
CA LEU A 37 10.69 4.55 43.53
C LEU A 37 10.62 3.31 42.66
N PHE A 38 9.60 3.26 41.78
CA PHE A 38 9.39 2.22 40.81
C PHE A 38 9.71 2.77 39.43
N ILE A 39 10.63 2.13 38.71
CA ILE A 39 11.06 2.50 37.35
C ILE A 39 10.67 1.37 36.41
N ASP A 40 9.92 1.67 35.38
CA ASP A 40 9.78 0.79 34.23
C ASP A 40 10.96 1.09 33.30
N LEU A 41 11.96 0.21 33.27
CA LEU A 41 13.11 0.29 32.38
C LEU A 41 12.80 -0.46 31.08
N ARG A 42 12.92 0.23 29.96
CA ARG A 42 12.60 -0.31 28.63
C ARG A 42 13.85 -0.38 27.74
N ASP A 43 13.97 -1.47 27.00
CA ASP A 43 14.84 -1.57 25.84
C ASP A 43 14.05 -2.01 24.59
N HIS A 44 14.73 -2.39 23.52
CA HIS A 44 14.08 -2.90 22.30
C HIS A 44 13.28 -4.19 22.55
N TYR A 45 13.68 -5.00 23.52
CA TYR A 45 13.11 -6.33 23.74
C TYR A 45 11.93 -6.34 24.71
N GLY A 46 11.82 -5.34 25.57
CA GLY A 46 10.73 -5.27 26.54
C GLY A 46 10.96 -4.32 27.71
N VAL A 47 10.22 -4.58 28.80
CA VAL A 47 10.20 -3.76 30.00
C VAL A 47 10.48 -4.62 31.22
N THR A 48 11.36 -4.13 32.10
CA THR A 48 11.59 -4.69 33.44
C THR A 48 11.33 -3.64 34.50
N GLN A 49 10.57 -3.97 35.54
CA GLN A 49 10.39 -3.09 36.71
C GLN A 49 11.62 -3.13 37.60
N VAL A 50 12.15 -1.95 37.89
CA VAL A 50 13.26 -1.73 38.80
C VAL A 50 12.76 -0.94 40.02
N LEU A 51 13.21 -1.29 41.20
CA LEU A 51 12.84 -0.63 42.47
C LEU A 51 14.07 0.01 43.13
N CYS A 52 13.83 1.16 43.76
CA CYS A 52 14.79 1.83 44.61
C CYS A 52 14.16 2.11 45.96
N ASP A 53 14.67 1.45 47.00
CA ASP A 53 14.25 1.70 48.36
C ASP A 53 14.83 3.04 48.91
N PRO A 54 14.19 3.72 49.86
CA PRO A 54 14.67 4.97 50.43
C PRO A 54 16.06 4.88 51.05
N ASP A 55 16.43 3.71 51.55
CA ASP A 55 17.74 3.44 52.19
C ASP A 55 18.84 3.09 51.15
N SER A 56 18.51 3.10 49.88
CA SER A 56 19.49 2.79 48.80
C SER A 56 20.54 3.92 48.70
N PRO A 57 21.83 3.62 48.58
CA PRO A 57 22.87 4.63 48.37
C PRO A 57 22.75 5.42 47.08
N VAL A 58 21.93 4.95 46.13
CA VAL A 58 21.67 5.62 44.86
C VAL A 58 20.30 6.29 44.79
N PHE A 59 19.57 6.38 45.91
CA PHE A 59 18.20 6.91 45.94
C PHE A 59 18.10 8.32 45.34
N ASP A 60 18.94 9.25 45.76
CA ASP A 60 18.94 10.63 45.26
C ASP A 60 19.23 10.70 43.76
N ALA A 61 20.09 9.83 43.26
CA ALA A 61 20.39 9.75 41.83
C ALA A 61 19.19 9.20 41.04
N VAL A 62 18.46 8.22 41.61
CA VAL A 62 17.25 7.64 41.00
C VAL A 62 16.09 8.63 41.04
N GLU A 63 15.91 9.39 42.14
CA GLU A 63 14.91 10.45 42.23
C GLU A 63 15.10 11.56 41.21
N GLY A 64 16.37 11.83 40.84
CA GLY A 64 16.74 12.81 39.82
C GLY A 64 16.50 12.36 38.36
N LEU A 65 16.16 11.09 38.12
CA LEU A 65 15.91 10.58 36.78
C LEU A 65 14.63 11.18 36.16
N ARG A 66 14.65 11.30 34.85
CA ARG A 66 13.47 11.71 34.07
C ARG A 66 13.16 10.68 32.97
N ALA A 67 11.93 10.75 32.45
CA ALA A 67 11.54 9.92 31.32
C ALA A 67 12.53 10.03 30.16
N GLU A 68 12.78 8.90 29.52
CA GLU A 68 13.68 8.75 28.37
C GLU A 68 15.18 9.02 28.67
N TYR A 69 15.59 9.16 29.94
CA TYR A 69 17.02 9.03 30.27
C TYR A 69 17.48 7.62 29.92
N CYS A 70 18.60 7.51 29.21
CA CYS A 70 19.26 6.22 28.98
C CYS A 70 20.17 5.91 30.17
N VAL A 71 19.94 4.77 30.82
CA VAL A 71 20.63 4.40 32.06
C VAL A 71 21.16 2.98 32.01
N ARG A 72 22.21 2.72 32.78
CA ARG A 72 22.66 1.38 33.19
C ARG A 72 22.33 1.20 34.67
N ILE A 73 21.75 0.07 34.99
CA ILE A 73 21.36 -0.29 36.35
C ILE A 73 21.94 -1.66 36.69
N ASP A 74 22.65 -1.72 37.84
CA ASP A 74 23.03 -2.98 38.45
C ASP A 74 22.08 -3.26 39.62
N GLY A 75 21.55 -4.46 39.73
CA GLY A 75 20.58 -4.76 40.78
C GLY A 75 20.37 -6.26 41.01
N ASN A 76 19.69 -6.58 42.10
CA ASN A 76 19.37 -7.94 42.49
C ASN A 76 17.95 -8.30 42.06
N VAL A 77 17.79 -9.45 41.41
CA VAL A 77 16.50 -9.95 41.00
C VAL A 77 15.77 -10.54 42.21
N LYS A 78 14.53 -10.12 42.44
CA LYS A 78 13.63 -10.66 43.46
C LYS A 78 12.31 -11.10 42.82
N ALA A 79 11.66 -12.09 43.38
CA ALA A 79 10.29 -12.46 43.03
C ALA A 79 9.32 -11.42 43.54
N ARG A 80 8.30 -11.08 42.75
CA ARG A 80 7.15 -10.31 43.24
C ARG A 80 6.21 -11.19 44.08
N ASP A 81 5.51 -10.57 44.98
CA ASP A 81 4.38 -11.23 45.64
C ASP A 81 3.33 -11.66 44.62
N ALA A 82 2.69 -12.79 44.85
CA ALA A 82 1.71 -13.35 43.93
C ALA A 82 0.58 -12.37 43.56
N SER A 83 0.22 -11.48 44.49
CA SER A 83 -0.79 -10.42 44.30
C SER A 83 -0.31 -9.24 43.44
N LEU A 84 0.99 -9.09 43.24
CA LEU A 84 1.63 -7.99 42.49
C LEU A 84 2.22 -8.43 41.13
N VAL A 85 2.01 -9.68 40.74
CA VAL A 85 2.44 -10.19 39.42
C VAL A 85 1.75 -9.43 38.30
N ASN A 86 2.54 -8.92 37.35
CA ASN A 86 2.02 -8.24 36.17
C ASN A 86 2.07 -9.19 34.95
N ALA A 87 0.94 -9.81 34.65
CA ALA A 87 0.83 -10.74 33.51
C ALA A 87 0.98 -10.08 32.13
N LYS A 88 0.98 -8.74 32.04
CA LYS A 88 1.08 -8.01 30.78
C LYS A 88 2.50 -7.92 30.22
N ILE A 89 3.52 -8.18 31.06
CA ILE A 89 4.92 -8.14 30.63
C ILE A 89 5.61 -9.48 30.94
N PRO A 90 6.53 -9.96 30.08
CA PRO A 90 7.22 -11.23 30.28
C PRO A 90 8.01 -11.33 31.59
N THR A 91 8.50 -10.22 32.09
CA THR A 91 9.27 -10.10 33.35
C THR A 91 8.39 -9.84 34.57
N GLY A 92 7.06 -9.88 34.44
CA GLY A 92 6.11 -9.43 35.45
C GLY A 92 6.06 -10.23 36.75
N GLU A 93 6.72 -11.39 36.85
CA GLU A 93 6.86 -12.20 38.05
C GLU A 93 8.07 -11.80 38.93
N ILE A 94 8.93 -10.93 38.40
CA ILE A 94 10.14 -10.46 39.09
C ILE A 94 10.22 -8.94 39.10
N GLU A 95 11.12 -8.43 39.92
CA GLU A 95 11.53 -7.03 39.98
C GLU A 95 13.01 -6.97 40.33
N VAL A 96 13.68 -5.88 39.92
CA VAL A 96 15.11 -5.71 40.16
C VAL A 96 15.33 -4.61 41.19
N TYR A 97 15.94 -4.94 42.31
CA TYR A 97 16.31 -3.98 43.36
C TYR A 97 17.64 -3.35 43.02
N ILE A 98 17.64 -2.06 42.75
CA ILE A 98 18.80 -1.29 42.31
C ILE A 98 19.92 -1.26 43.35
N ARG A 99 21.18 -1.39 42.90
CA ARG A 99 22.40 -1.30 43.67
C ARG A 99 23.35 -0.22 43.17
N ASP A 100 23.40 -0.04 41.86
CA ASP A 100 24.23 0.96 41.21
C ASP A 100 23.49 1.52 39.99
N LEU A 101 23.75 2.80 39.69
CA LEU A 101 23.14 3.54 38.59
C LEU A 101 24.19 4.37 37.87
N GLU A 102 24.19 4.28 36.55
CA GLU A 102 24.93 5.21 35.69
C GLU A 102 23.99 5.81 34.64
N VAL A 103 23.96 7.14 34.56
CA VAL A 103 23.27 7.83 33.46
C VAL A 103 24.17 7.83 32.25
N LEU A 104 23.78 7.09 31.21
CA LEU A 104 24.51 6.97 29.95
C LEU A 104 24.19 8.12 28.99
N GLY A 105 22.99 8.67 29.09
CA GLY A 105 22.54 9.83 28.32
C GLY A 105 21.31 10.47 28.99
N SER A 106 21.37 11.76 29.23
CA SER A 106 20.22 12.52 29.70
C SER A 106 19.32 12.92 28.54
N ALA A 107 18.08 13.24 28.82
CA ALA A 107 17.11 13.77 27.88
C ALA A 107 16.65 15.15 28.32
N ASP A 108 16.48 16.05 27.37
CA ASP A 108 15.80 17.33 27.60
C ASP A 108 14.28 17.13 27.71
N GLU A 109 13.53 18.22 27.81
CA GLU A 109 12.07 18.17 27.78
C GLU A 109 11.59 17.56 26.46
N LEU A 110 10.74 16.52 26.57
CA LEU A 110 10.32 15.74 25.40
C LEU A 110 9.27 16.50 24.59
N PRO A 111 9.49 16.70 23.27
CA PRO A 111 8.52 17.35 22.40
C PRO A 111 7.28 16.48 22.13
N LEU A 112 7.39 15.17 22.39
CA LEU A 112 6.30 14.21 22.36
C LEU A 112 6.52 13.14 23.44
N GLN A 113 5.44 12.61 23.98
CA GLN A 113 5.50 11.51 24.95
C GLN A 113 5.69 10.18 24.21
N VAL A 114 6.64 9.38 24.70
CA VAL A 114 6.91 8.04 24.15
C VAL A 114 5.89 7.01 24.65
N PHE A 115 5.39 7.16 25.86
CA PHE A 115 4.39 6.25 26.45
C PHE A 115 2.96 6.81 26.35
N GLY A 116 1.97 5.92 26.35
CA GLY A 116 0.55 6.25 26.26
C GLY A 116 0.08 6.48 24.82
N ASP A 117 -1.23 6.75 24.70
CA ASP A 117 -1.94 6.79 23.40
C ASP A 117 -2.18 8.23 22.91
N GLN A 118 -1.41 9.19 23.43
CA GLN A 118 -1.55 10.58 23.01
C GLN A 118 -1.19 10.74 21.54
N GLU A 119 -2.09 11.34 20.79
CA GLU A 119 -1.86 11.69 19.39
C GLU A 119 -1.07 13.00 19.27
N TYR A 120 -0.21 13.06 18.26
CA TYR A 120 0.58 14.22 17.92
C TYR A 120 0.44 14.53 16.42
N PRO A 121 0.54 15.82 16.03
CA PRO A 121 0.59 16.17 14.62
C PRO A 121 1.70 15.40 13.89
N GLU A 122 1.43 14.96 12.66
CA GLU A 122 2.38 14.19 11.87
C GLU A 122 3.72 14.90 11.72
N GLU A 123 3.72 16.22 11.49
CA GLU A 123 4.94 17.02 11.38
C GLU A 123 5.83 16.91 12.64
N THR A 124 5.25 16.93 13.84
CA THR A 124 6.00 16.75 15.10
C THR A 124 6.57 15.34 15.17
N ARG A 125 5.79 14.32 14.82
CA ARG A 125 6.23 12.92 14.80
C ARG A 125 7.38 12.68 13.81
N LEU A 126 7.33 13.30 12.64
CA LEU A 126 8.37 13.17 11.61
C LEU A 126 9.64 13.96 11.98
N ARG A 127 9.50 15.14 12.57
CA ARG A 127 10.64 15.94 13.04
C ARG A 127 11.44 15.26 14.16
N TYR A 128 10.74 14.58 15.05
CA TYR A 128 11.30 13.82 16.17
C TYR A 128 11.12 12.31 15.99
N ARG A 129 11.27 11.82 14.77
CA ARG A 129 10.97 10.44 14.39
C ARG A 129 11.70 9.42 15.27
N TYR A 130 12.93 9.70 15.71
CA TYR A 130 13.67 8.84 16.62
C TYR A 130 13.03 8.69 18.01
N LEU A 131 12.20 9.64 18.46
CA LEU A 131 11.36 9.47 19.65
C LEU A 131 10.05 8.75 19.34
N ASP A 132 9.41 9.11 18.24
CA ASP A 132 8.19 8.44 17.78
C ASP A 132 8.41 6.93 17.56
N LEU A 133 9.57 6.55 17.01
CA LEU A 133 9.99 5.15 16.84
C LEU A 133 10.21 4.39 18.16
N ARG A 134 10.28 5.06 19.31
CA ARG A 134 10.32 4.40 20.63
C ARG A 134 8.93 4.02 21.13
N ARG A 135 7.85 4.52 20.51
CA ARG A 135 6.47 4.18 20.86
C ARG A 135 6.17 2.75 20.45
N GLU A 136 5.37 2.06 21.27
CA GLU A 136 5.10 0.63 21.11
C GLU A 136 4.53 0.29 19.71
N ALA A 137 3.51 1.02 19.25
CA ALA A 137 2.91 0.81 17.93
C ALA A 137 3.93 0.99 16.79
N MET A 138 4.81 2.00 16.90
CA MET A 138 5.82 2.25 15.88
C MET A 138 6.91 1.18 15.86
N GLN A 139 7.34 0.72 17.04
CA GLN A 139 8.29 -0.40 17.14
C GLN A 139 7.69 -1.68 16.55
N HIS A 140 6.42 -1.97 16.88
CA HIS A 140 5.70 -3.10 16.31
C HIS A 140 5.71 -3.06 14.77
N ASN A 141 5.32 -1.93 14.18
CA ASN A 141 5.28 -1.77 12.72
C ASN A 141 6.66 -1.96 12.06
N MET A 142 7.73 -1.45 12.68
CA MET A 142 9.09 -1.58 12.13
C MET A 142 9.61 -3.02 12.23
N VAL A 143 9.33 -3.71 13.33
CA VAL A 143 9.66 -5.13 13.50
C VAL A 143 8.86 -5.97 12.50
N LEU A 144 7.55 -5.75 12.40
CA LEU A 144 6.68 -6.41 11.41
C LEU A 144 7.25 -6.25 9.99
N ARG A 145 7.62 -5.03 9.60
CA ARG A 145 8.26 -4.78 8.29
C ARG A 145 9.51 -5.61 8.07
N SER A 146 10.39 -5.66 9.07
CA SER A 146 11.63 -6.44 9.01
C SER A 146 11.35 -7.93 8.84
N ASP A 147 10.39 -8.44 9.59
CA ASP A 147 10.01 -9.86 9.58
C ASP A 147 9.30 -10.25 8.27
N VAL A 148 8.43 -9.38 7.75
CA VAL A 148 7.82 -9.55 6.41
C VAL A 148 8.89 -9.66 5.32
N VAL A 149 9.87 -8.76 5.30
CA VAL A 149 10.98 -8.81 4.32
C VAL A 149 11.78 -10.10 4.47
N SER A 150 12.06 -10.53 5.70
CA SER A 150 12.77 -11.79 5.98
C SER A 150 11.98 -13.00 5.49
N SER A 151 10.66 -13.02 5.72
CA SER A 151 9.76 -14.07 5.26
C SER A 151 9.69 -14.13 3.73
N ILE A 152 9.58 -12.99 3.06
CA ILE A 152 9.60 -12.90 1.59
C ILE A 152 10.89 -13.53 1.04
N ARG A 153 12.05 -13.13 1.56
CA ARG A 153 13.34 -13.67 1.10
C ARG A 153 13.41 -15.18 1.25
N ARG A 154 13.05 -15.71 2.42
CA ARG A 154 13.03 -17.17 2.68
C ARG A 154 12.15 -17.90 1.66
N ARG A 155 10.92 -17.40 1.44
CA ARG A 155 9.96 -17.99 0.50
C ARG A 155 10.43 -17.94 -0.95
N MET A 156 11.13 -16.88 -1.36
CA MET A 156 11.71 -16.74 -2.70
C MET A 156 12.89 -17.71 -2.90
N TRP A 157 13.80 -17.82 -1.93
CA TRP A 157 14.92 -18.76 -1.99
C TRP A 157 14.44 -20.22 -2.04
N ASP A 158 13.43 -20.57 -1.25
CA ASP A 158 12.84 -21.92 -1.23
C ASP A 158 12.24 -22.31 -2.60
N ARG A 159 11.85 -21.31 -3.42
CA ARG A 159 11.37 -21.49 -4.80
C ARG A 159 12.48 -21.43 -5.86
N GLY A 160 13.72 -21.39 -5.44
CA GLY A 160 14.89 -21.44 -6.32
C GLY A 160 15.27 -20.11 -6.95
N PHE A 161 14.70 -18.99 -6.49
CA PHE A 161 15.11 -17.66 -6.93
C PHE A 161 16.49 -17.28 -6.39
N ARG A 162 17.16 -16.41 -7.11
CA ARG A 162 18.41 -15.76 -6.68
C ARG A 162 18.20 -14.28 -6.50
N GLU A 163 18.67 -13.74 -5.39
CA GLU A 163 18.64 -12.29 -5.13
C GLU A 163 19.83 -11.63 -5.80
N PHE A 164 19.57 -10.77 -6.79
CA PHE A 164 20.59 -9.98 -7.47
C PHE A 164 20.27 -8.51 -7.31
N GLN A 165 21.31 -7.69 -7.20
CA GLN A 165 21.19 -6.25 -7.12
C GLN A 165 21.36 -5.62 -8.49
N THR A 166 20.62 -4.55 -8.74
CA THR A 166 20.69 -3.74 -9.95
C THR A 166 21.18 -2.32 -9.63
N PRO A 167 21.70 -1.57 -10.61
CA PRO A 167 22.21 -0.22 -10.38
C PRO A 167 21.15 0.73 -9.80
N ILE A 168 21.55 1.55 -8.82
CA ILE A 168 20.73 2.64 -8.26
C ILE A 168 20.94 3.95 -9.02
N ILE A 169 22.09 4.14 -9.68
CA ILE A 169 22.34 5.26 -10.57
C ILE A 169 22.38 4.73 -11.99
N THR A 170 21.47 5.18 -12.84
CA THR A 170 21.29 4.68 -14.20
C THR A 170 20.87 5.79 -15.17
N ALA A 171 20.43 5.43 -16.36
CA ALA A 171 19.82 6.36 -17.29
C ALA A 171 18.34 6.60 -16.94
N SER A 172 17.81 7.76 -17.34
CA SER A 172 16.37 8.04 -17.29
C SER A 172 15.58 6.96 -18.03
N SER A 173 14.52 6.47 -17.41
CA SER A 173 13.64 5.46 -17.97
C SER A 173 12.20 5.96 -17.87
N PRO A 174 11.56 6.30 -18.98
CA PRO A 174 10.20 6.83 -18.99
C PRO A 174 9.19 5.69 -18.73
N GLU A 175 8.98 5.35 -17.46
CA GLU A 175 8.04 4.33 -17.00
C GLU A 175 6.75 4.93 -16.40
N GLY A 176 6.42 6.18 -16.77
CA GLY A 176 5.17 6.84 -16.39
C GLY A 176 5.28 7.87 -15.26
N ALA A 177 6.23 7.73 -14.33
CA ALA A 177 6.50 8.73 -13.29
C ALA A 177 7.62 9.71 -13.73
N ARG A 178 7.82 10.79 -12.94
CA ARG A 178 8.98 11.66 -13.11
C ARG A 178 10.20 11.05 -12.42
N ASP A 179 11.38 11.22 -13.07
CA ASP A 179 12.65 10.75 -12.54
C ASP A 179 13.27 11.75 -11.56
N PHE A 180 13.93 11.25 -10.52
CA PHE A 180 14.92 12.02 -9.79
C PHE A 180 16.23 12.04 -10.58
N LEU A 181 16.73 13.23 -10.94
CA LEU A 181 17.94 13.41 -11.73
C LEU A 181 19.15 13.72 -10.84
N VAL A 182 20.26 13.04 -11.11
CA VAL A 182 21.54 13.22 -10.41
C VAL A 182 22.57 13.76 -11.40
N PRO A 183 23.09 14.99 -11.22
CA PRO A 183 24.05 15.57 -12.16
C PRO A 183 25.39 14.83 -12.13
N SER A 184 26.02 14.68 -13.29
CA SER A 184 27.33 14.04 -13.43
C SER A 184 28.46 15.06 -13.39
N ARG A 185 29.34 14.95 -12.41
CA ARG A 185 30.57 15.78 -12.35
C ARG A 185 31.56 15.48 -13.50
N LEU A 186 31.64 14.21 -13.91
CA LEU A 186 32.56 13.78 -14.97
C LEU A 186 32.06 14.09 -16.38
N HIS A 187 30.78 14.34 -16.54
CA HIS A 187 30.14 14.62 -17.82
C HIS A 187 29.25 15.86 -17.69
N PRO A 188 29.82 17.08 -17.75
CA PRO A 188 29.06 18.31 -17.57
C PRO A 188 27.83 18.39 -18.49
N GLY A 189 26.70 18.80 -17.93
CA GLY A 189 25.41 18.87 -18.64
C GLY A 189 24.72 17.53 -18.87
N ARG A 190 25.26 16.43 -18.33
CA ARG A 190 24.61 15.10 -18.34
C ARG A 190 24.20 14.70 -16.93
N PHE A 191 23.10 13.94 -16.86
CA PHE A 191 22.51 13.47 -15.63
C PHE A 191 22.37 11.96 -15.64
N TYR A 192 22.56 11.36 -14.47
CA TYR A 192 22.02 10.06 -14.14
C TYR A 192 20.59 10.24 -13.63
N ALA A 193 19.82 9.16 -13.58
CA ALA A 193 18.54 9.10 -12.90
C ALA A 193 18.56 8.03 -11.82
N LEU A 194 17.74 8.21 -10.78
CA LEU A 194 17.42 7.13 -9.85
C LEU A 194 16.34 6.24 -10.50
N PRO A 195 16.39 4.89 -10.31
CA PRO A 195 15.49 3.98 -10.99
C PRO A 195 14.07 4.06 -10.44
N GLN A 196 13.08 4.20 -11.30
CA GLN A 196 11.67 4.10 -10.91
C GLN A 196 11.29 2.68 -10.51
N ALA A 197 11.89 1.69 -11.15
CA ALA A 197 11.91 0.27 -10.85
C ALA A 197 13.07 -0.37 -11.65
N PRO A 198 13.55 -1.57 -11.29
CA PRO A 198 14.61 -2.23 -12.06
C PRO A 198 14.12 -2.91 -13.35
N GLN A 199 13.08 -2.39 -14.00
CA GLN A 199 12.35 -3.03 -15.10
C GLN A 199 13.24 -3.46 -16.25
N GLN A 200 14.08 -2.58 -16.77
CA GLN A 200 14.98 -2.93 -17.87
C GLN A 200 16.06 -3.92 -17.42
N PHE A 201 16.60 -3.74 -16.23
CA PHE A 201 17.66 -4.61 -15.71
C PHE A 201 17.18 -6.03 -15.44
N LYS A 202 15.98 -6.23 -14.90
CA LYS A 202 15.46 -7.58 -14.68
C LYS A 202 15.24 -8.34 -15.98
N GLN A 203 14.82 -7.66 -17.04
CA GLN A 203 14.71 -8.26 -18.37
C GLN A 203 16.10 -8.58 -18.94
N LEU A 204 17.10 -7.72 -18.75
CA LEU A 204 18.49 -7.99 -19.12
C LEU A 204 19.07 -9.18 -18.34
N ILE A 205 18.70 -9.38 -17.08
CA ILE A 205 19.09 -10.57 -16.30
C ILE A 205 18.56 -11.85 -16.98
N MET A 206 17.32 -11.84 -17.47
CA MET A 206 16.75 -12.98 -18.21
C MET A 206 17.51 -13.23 -19.53
N VAL A 207 17.80 -12.18 -20.29
CA VAL A 207 18.64 -12.28 -21.51
C VAL A 207 20.04 -12.80 -21.20
N SER A 208 20.56 -12.51 -20.01
CA SER A 208 21.86 -12.99 -19.55
C SER A 208 21.88 -14.49 -19.16
N GLY A 209 20.75 -15.19 -19.28
CA GLY A 209 20.65 -16.63 -19.05
C GLY A 209 20.34 -17.04 -17.62
N PHE A 210 19.87 -16.12 -16.78
CA PHE A 210 19.35 -16.45 -15.46
C PHE A 210 17.86 -16.74 -15.53
N ASP A 211 17.41 -17.83 -14.88
CA ASP A 211 16.02 -18.27 -14.96
C ASP A 211 15.09 -17.58 -13.97
N LYS A 212 15.57 -17.33 -12.76
CA LYS A 212 14.75 -16.83 -11.64
C LYS A 212 15.52 -15.78 -10.85
N TYR A 213 15.06 -14.55 -10.97
CA TYR A 213 15.61 -13.39 -10.27
C TYR A 213 14.59 -12.82 -9.31
N PHE A 214 15.05 -12.35 -8.16
CA PHE A 214 14.32 -11.40 -7.34
C PHE A 214 15.25 -10.38 -6.68
N GLN A 215 14.67 -9.30 -6.18
CA GLN A 215 15.35 -8.27 -5.41
C GLN A 215 14.35 -7.59 -4.48
N ILE A 216 14.77 -7.22 -3.27
CA ILE A 216 14.08 -6.21 -2.47
C ILE A 216 14.58 -4.85 -2.99
N ALA A 217 13.88 -4.33 -3.98
CA ALA A 217 14.35 -3.23 -4.81
C ALA A 217 13.95 -1.87 -4.23
N PRO A 218 14.90 -0.95 -4.00
CA PRO A 218 14.58 0.46 -3.80
C PRO A 218 14.11 1.08 -5.13
N CYS A 219 12.99 1.76 -5.10
CA CYS A 219 12.38 2.44 -6.23
C CYS A 219 12.19 3.91 -5.90
N PHE A 220 12.40 4.79 -6.88
CA PHE A 220 12.37 6.23 -6.71
C PHE A 220 11.45 6.88 -7.74
N ARG A 221 10.45 7.61 -7.29
CA ARG A 221 9.50 8.31 -8.17
C ARG A 221 9.20 9.68 -7.60
N ASP A 222 9.32 10.71 -8.43
CA ASP A 222 8.88 12.06 -8.10
C ASP A 222 7.39 12.18 -8.43
N GLU A 223 6.55 11.79 -7.49
CA GLU A 223 5.11 11.74 -7.63
C GLU A 223 4.39 12.60 -6.59
N ASP A 224 3.13 12.93 -6.89
CA ASP A 224 2.30 13.65 -5.94
C ASP A 224 1.99 12.78 -4.71
N PRO A 225 2.16 13.34 -3.52
CA PRO A 225 2.04 12.60 -2.27
C PRO A 225 0.60 12.23 -1.95
N ARG A 226 0.42 10.99 -1.45
CA ARG A 226 -0.85 10.48 -0.91
C ARG A 226 -0.59 9.71 0.39
N ALA A 227 -1.65 9.43 1.14
CA ALA A 227 -1.52 8.65 2.38
C ALA A 227 -1.06 7.19 2.11
N ASP A 228 -1.47 6.63 0.97
CA ASP A 228 -1.19 5.26 0.54
C ASP A 228 0.04 5.14 -0.38
N ARG A 229 0.79 6.24 -0.58
CA ARG A 229 1.96 6.29 -1.47
C ARG A 229 3.05 7.19 -0.92
N SER A 230 4.29 6.68 -0.90
CA SER A 230 5.47 7.52 -0.64
C SER A 230 5.69 8.49 -1.82
N PRO A 231 6.02 9.76 -1.54
CA PRO A 231 6.27 10.75 -2.60
C PRO A 231 7.63 10.59 -3.29
N THR A 232 8.56 9.81 -2.74
CA THR A 232 9.94 9.73 -3.19
C THR A 232 10.42 8.31 -3.41
N ASP A 233 10.66 7.58 -2.33
CA ASP A 233 11.21 6.23 -2.35
C ASP A 233 10.30 5.23 -1.67
N PHE A 234 10.35 4.01 -2.18
CA PHE A 234 9.60 2.87 -1.64
C PHE A 234 10.31 1.57 -2.02
N TYR A 235 9.89 0.46 -1.44
CA TYR A 235 10.50 -0.85 -1.67
C TYR A 235 9.53 -1.84 -2.29
N GLN A 236 10.03 -2.61 -3.25
CA GLN A 236 9.27 -3.68 -3.90
C GLN A 236 10.01 -5.01 -3.75
N LEU A 237 9.24 -6.10 -3.59
CA LEU A 237 9.71 -7.39 -4.07
C LEU A 237 9.59 -7.35 -5.59
N ASP A 238 10.71 -7.21 -6.27
CA ASP A 238 10.78 -7.25 -7.73
C ASP A 238 11.27 -8.63 -8.17
N MET A 239 10.61 -9.24 -9.14
CA MET A 239 10.97 -10.57 -9.63
C MET A 239 10.73 -10.75 -11.13
N GLU A 240 11.50 -11.65 -11.74
CA GLU A 240 11.35 -12.03 -13.13
C GLU A 240 11.76 -13.49 -13.32
N MET A 241 11.11 -14.18 -14.28
CA MET A 241 11.33 -15.59 -14.62
C MET A 241 11.40 -15.77 -16.13
N SER A 242 12.30 -16.63 -16.60
CA SER A 242 12.40 -17.06 -18.00
C SER A 242 11.54 -18.29 -18.29
N PHE A 243 11.09 -18.42 -19.54
CA PHE A 243 10.32 -19.57 -20.06
C PHE A 243 9.01 -19.80 -19.33
N VAL A 244 8.25 -18.73 -19.09
CA VAL A 244 6.99 -18.75 -18.34
C VAL A 244 5.85 -18.11 -19.13
N GLU A 245 4.64 -18.55 -18.81
CA GLU A 245 3.37 -17.95 -19.16
C GLU A 245 2.75 -17.23 -17.93
N GLN A 246 1.66 -16.54 -18.14
CA GLN A 246 1.00 -15.76 -17.07
C GLN A 246 0.65 -16.60 -15.84
N GLN A 247 0.10 -17.81 -16.05
CA GLN A 247 -0.28 -18.70 -14.95
C GLN A 247 0.92 -19.16 -14.12
N ASP A 248 2.10 -19.38 -14.75
CA ASP A 248 3.32 -19.76 -14.02
C ASP A 248 3.76 -18.66 -13.03
N VAL A 249 3.54 -17.39 -13.42
CA VAL A 249 3.81 -16.25 -12.52
C VAL A 249 2.83 -16.27 -11.36
N PHE A 250 1.54 -16.48 -11.61
CA PHE A 250 0.52 -16.56 -10.55
C PHE A 250 0.81 -17.70 -9.57
N ASP A 251 1.08 -18.90 -10.08
CA ASP A 251 1.40 -20.09 -9.27
C ASP A 251 2.67 -19.91 -8.43
N THR A 252 3.56 -19.03 -8.85
CA THR A 252 4.78 -18.70 -8.12
C THR A 252 4.56 -17.63 -7.06
N VAL A 253 3.88 -16.54 -7.40
CA VAL A 253 3.74 -15.34 -6.56
C VAL A 253 2.64 -15.51 -5.51
N ALA A 254 1.48 -16.05 -5.89
CA ALA A 254 0.35 -16.14 -4.99
C ALA A 254 0.66 -16.90 -3.69
N PRO A 255 1.36 -18.06 -3.69
CA PRO A 255 1.74 -18.72 -2.43
C PRO A 255 2.79 -17.97 -1.60
N VAL A 256 3.58 -17.06 -2.20
CA VAL A 256 4.50 -16.20 -1.45
C VAL A 256 3.70 -15.14 -0.70
N ILE A 257 2.81 -14.45 -1.40
CA ILE A 257 1.97 -13.40 -0.84
C ILE A 257 1.03 -13.99 0.23
N ALA A 258 0.28 -15.05 -0.09
CA ALA A 258 -0.62 -15.72 0.86
C ALA A 258 0.11 -16.12 2.14
N GLY A 259 1.27 -16.77 2.00
CA GLY A 259 2.04 -17.20 3.16
C GLY A 259 2.58 -16.06 4.02
N VAL A 260 2.86 -14.89 3.46
CA VAL A 260 3.21 -13.68 4.24
C VAL A 260 1.98 -13.18 5.01
N PHE A 261 0.81 -13.10 4.38
CA PHE A 261 -0.41 -12.66 5.03
C PHE A 261 -0.92 -13.65 6.09
N GLU A 262 -0.74 -14.96 5.87
CA GLU A 262 -1.02 -16.00 6.88
C GLU A 262 -0.08 -15.91 8.09
N GLU A 263 1.22 -15.64 7.86
CA GLU A 263 2.23 -15.56 8.92
C GLU A 263 2.05 -14.32 9.81
N PHE A 264 1.60 -13.19 9.24
CA PHE A 264 1.57 -11.88 9.92
C PHE A 264 0.18 -11.24 10.02
N GLY A 265 -0.87 -11.88 9.54
CA GLY A 265 -2.22 -11.30 9.49
C GLY A 265 -3.02 -11.36 10.79
N GLU A 266 -2.38 -11.63 11.93
CA GLU A 266 -2.98 -11.62 13.28
C GLU A 266 -4.30 -12.40 13.41
N GLY A 267 -4.43 -13.49 12.64
CA GLY A 267 -5.61 -14.38 12.67
C GLY A 267 -6.72 -14.01 11.69
N ALA A 268 -6.54 -12.97 10.89
CA ALA A 268 -7.42 -12.72 9.75
C ALA A 268 -7.33 -13.86 8.72
N SER A 269 -8.45 -14.20 8.10
CA SER A 269 -8.50 -15.28 7.12
C SER A 269 -7.84 -14.85 5.80
N VAL A 270 -7.11 -15.78 5.19
CA VAL A 270 -6.53 -15.66 3.85
C VAL A 270 -7.07 -16.80 3.01
N ASP A 271 -7.72 -16.47 1.88
CA ASP A 271 -8.22 -17.51 0.98
C ASP A 271 -7.06 -18.27 0.34
N ALA A 272 -7.24 -19.55 0.07
CA ALA A 272 -6.23 -20.37 -0.61
C ALA A 272 -5.91 -19.77 -2.00
N PRO A 273 -4.64 -19.62 -2.39
CA PRO A 273 -4.23 -18.94 -3.63
C PRO A 273 -4.92 -19.44 -4.90
N GLU A 274 -5.19 -20.74 -4.97
CA GLU A 274 -5.89 -21.37 -6.08
C GLU A 274 -7.37 -20.98 -6.22
N THR A 275 -7.93 -20.33 -5.20
CA THR A 275 -9.33 -19.85 -5.20
C THR A 275 -9.44 -18.37 -5.55
N TRP A 276 -8.33 -17.66 -5.70
CA TRP A 276 -8.33 -16.25 -6.03
C TRP A 276 -8.91 -16.02 -7.42
N PRO A 277 -9.98 -15.23 -7.56
CA PRO A 277 -10.61 -15.02 -8.86
C PRO A 277 -9.67 -14.27 -9.80
N GLN A 278 -9.70 -14.63 -11.08
CA GLN A 278 -9.11 -13.87 -12.18
C GLN A 278 -10.23 -13.08 -12.85
N ILE A 279 -10.22 -11.77 -12.69
CA ILE A 279 -11.28 -10.87 -13.15
C ILE A 279 -10.74 -10.04 -14.30
N PRO A 280 -11.31 -10.10 -15.50
CA PRO A 280 -10.94 -9.22 -16.60
C PRO A 280 -11.09 -7.74 -16.21
N PHE A 281 -10.16 -6.88 -16.64
CA PHE A 281 -10.18 -5.46 -16.33
C PHE A 281 -11.54 -4.80 -16.63
N ALA A 282 -12.11 -5.07 -17.80
CA ALA A 282 -13.42 -4.52 -18.18
C ALA A 282 -14.55 -4.95 -17.22
N GLU A 283 -14.51 -6.19 -16.72
CA GLU A 283 -15.45 -6.70 -15.73
C GLU A 283 -15.24 -6.03 -14.36
N ALA A 284 -13.98 -5.87 -13.94
CA ALA A 284 -13.66 -5.18 -12.68
C ALA A 284 -14.16 -3.72 -12.70
N MET A 285 -13.97 -3.02 -13.80
CA MET A 285 -14.46 -1.65 -13.98
C MET A 285 -16.01 -1.59 -14.00
N LEU A 286 -16.67 -2.57 -14.63
CA LEU A 286 -18.11 -2.63 -14.63
C LEU A 286 -18.68 -2.92 -13.24
N LYS A 287 -18.20 -3.97 -12.58
CA LYS A 287 -18.76 -4.47 -11.32
C LYS A 287 -18.36 -3.64 -10.10
N TYR A 288 -17.15 -3.10 -10.09
CA TYR A 288 -16.58 -2.45 -8.90
C TYR A 288 -16.18 -0.99 -9.15
N GLY A 289 -16.09 -0.56 -10.41
CA GLY A 289 -15.61 0.79 -10.78
C GLY A 289 -14.12 1.01 -10.49
N SER A 290 -13.36 -0.07 -10.32
CA SER A 290 -11.96 -0.05 -9.93
C SER A 290 -11.24 -1.29 -10.41
N ASP A 291 -9.99 -1.12 -10.83
CA ASP A 291 -9.02 -2.17 -11.13
C ASP A 291 -8.38 -2.80 -9.87
N LYS A 292 -8.79 -2.37 -8.68
CA LYS A 292 -8.33 -2.87 -7.38
C LYS A 292 -9.49 -2.98 -6.39
N PRO A 293 -10.48 -3.86 -6.69
CA PRO A 293 -11.69 -3.95 -5.89
C PRO A 293 -11.43 -4.50 -4.49
N ASP A 294 -12.19 -4.01 -3.51
CA ASP A 294 -12.31 -4.66 -2.22
C ASP A 294 -13.40 -5.73 -2.27
N LEU A 295 -12.99 -7.00 -2.37
CA LEU A 295 -13.91 -8.13 -2.46
C LEU A 295 -14.50 -8.57 -1.10
N ARG A 296 -14.11 -7.95 0.00
CA ARG A 296 -14.79 -8.10 1.29
C ARG A 296 -16.19 -7.49 1.27
N ASN A 297 -16.38 -6.49 0.40
CA ASN A 297 -17.69 -5.91 0.11
C ASN A 297 -18.36 -6.71 -1.02
N PRO A 298 -19.49 -7.39 -0.76
CA PRO A 298 -20.13 -8.26 -1.73
C PRO A 298 -20.94 -7.54 -2.82
N ILE A 299 -21.01 -6.20 -2.77
CA ILE A 299 -21.80 -5.42 -3.73
C ILE A 299 -21.13 -5.49 -5.11
N GLU A 300 -21.87 -5.94 -6.12
CA GLU A 300 -21.52 -5.84 -7.53
C GLU A 300 -22.47 -4.88 -8.24
N MET A 301 -21.90 -3.89 -8.93
CA MET A 301 -22.68 -3.00 -9.78
C MET A 301 -23.08 -3.70 -11.07
N GLN A 302 -24.17 -3.24 -11.68
CA GLN A 302 -24.67 -3.79 -12.94
C GLN A 302 -25.08 -2.68 -13.91
N ASP A 303 -24.91 -2.92 -15.20
CA ASP A 303 -25.47 -2.08 -16.25
C ASP A 303 -26.99 -2.32 -16.35
N VAL A 304 -27.74 -1.25 -16.18
CA VAL A 304 -29.21 -1.25 -16.22
C VAL A 304 -29.74 -0.29 -17.30
N SER A 305 -28.89 0.09 -18.24
CA SER A 305 -29.19 1.08 -19.31
C SER A 305 -30.46 0.74 -20.06
N GLU A 306 -30.71 -0.54 -20.37
CA GLU A 306 -31.90 -0.98 -21.14
C GLU A 306 -33.22 -0.61 -20.45
N HIS A 307 -33.26 -0.57 -19.12
CA HIS A 307 -34.44 -0.16 -18.37
C HIS A 307 -34.74 1.33 -18.44
N PHE A 308 -33.75 2.14 -18.85
CA PHE A 308 -33.89 3.60 -18.96
C PHE A 308 -34.05 4.08 -20.41
N ARG A 309 -33.74 3.27 -21.42
CA ARG A 309 -33.98 3.64 -22.82
C ARG A 309 -35.46 3.90 -23.07
N GLY A 310 -35.78 5.11 -23.60
CA GLY A 310 -37.15 5.52 -23.85
C GLY A 310 -38.05 5.52 -22.61
N SER A 311 -37.49 5.62 -21.41
CA SER A 311 -38.24 5.74 -20.16
C SER A 311 -38.77 7.16 -19.94
N GLY A 312 -39.71 7.30 -18.99
CA GLY A 312 -40.19 8.61 -18.56
C GLY A 312 -39.17 9.46 -17.77
N PHE A 313 -38.03 8.90 -17.38
CA PHE A 313 -36.94 9.65 -16.75
C PHE A 313 -36.05 10.28 -17.84
N ALA A 314 -36.49 11.48 -18.30
CA ALA A 314 -35.91 12.14 -19.47
C ALA A 314 -34.39 12.36 -19.42
N ILE A 315 -33.81 12.56 -18.23
CA ILE A 315 -32.36 12.76 -18.07
C ILE A 315 -31.58 11.55 -18.55
N PHE A 316 -31.88 10.36 -18.04
CA PHE A 316 -31.19 9.13 -18.41
C PHE A 316 -31.57 8.67 -19.82
N ALA A 317 -32.84 8.82 -20.20
CA ALA A 317 -33.28 8.46 -21.54
C ALA A 317 -32.51 9.26 -22.62
N LYS A 318 -32.37 10.57 -22.43
CA LYS A 318 -31.60 11.44 -23.35
C LYS A 318 -30.10 11.18 -23.32
N LEU A 319 -29.58 10.87 -22.15
CA LEU A 319 -28.16 10.57 -21.99
C LEU A 319 -27.78 9.30 -22.79
N LEU A 320 -28.64 8.29 -22.77
CA LEU A 320 -28.46 7.03 -23.52
C LEU A 320 -28.63 7.17 -25.06
N GLU A 321 -28.97 8.34 -25.58
CA GLU A 321 -28.91 8.64 -27.02
C GLU A 321 -27.46 8.95 -27.49
N GLN A 322 -26.53 9.18 -26.54
CA GLN A 322 -25.13 9.43 -26.82
C GLN A 322 -24.32 8.12 -26.78
N ASP A 323 -23.44 7.94 -27.75
CA ASP A 323 -22.59 6.76 -27.81
C ASP A 323 -21.65 6.68 -26.59
N GLY A 324 -21.42 5.45 -26.11
CA GLY A 324 -20.52 5.16 -25.00
C GLY A 324 -21.05 5.54 -23.62
N THR A 325 -22.35 5.91 -23.50
CA THR A 325 -22.98 6.20 -22.20
C THR A 325 -23.68 4.97 -21.62
N GLN A 326 -23.69 4.88 -20.31
CA GLN A 326 -24.28 3.79 -19.53
C GLN A 326 -25.05 4.34 -18.32
N ILE A 327 -26.01 3.55 -17.84
CA ILE A 327 -26.63 3.71 -16.53
C ILE A 327 -26.22 2.52 -15.68
N ARG A 328 -25.49 2.78 -14.60
CA ARG A 328 -25.01 1.76 -13.69
C ARG A 328 -25.78 1.78 -12.38
N ALA A 329 -26.19 0.63 -11.91
CA ALA A 329 -26.87 0.47 -10.63
C ALA A 329 -25.93 -0.10 -9.56
N ILE A 330 -25.98 0.46 -8.36
CA ILE A 330 -25.32 -0.04 -7.15
C ILE A 330 -26.39 -0.61 -6.24
N PRO A 331 -26.50 -1.95 -6.09
CA PRO A 331 -27.46 -2.55 -5.17
C PRO A 331 -27.07 -2.26 -3.71
N ALA A 332 -28.06 -2.02 -2.87
CA ALA A 332 -27.90 -1.72 -1.45
C ALA A 332 -28.88 -2.58 -0.62
N PRO A 333 -28.54 -3.84 -0.34
CA PRO A 333 -29.32 -4.69 0.55
C PRO A 333 -29.54 -4.03 1.91
N THR A 334 -30.77 -4.03 2.42
CA THR A 334 -31.19 -3.34 3.67
C THR A 334 -31.07 -1.81 3.66
N GLY A 335 -30.67 -1.20 2.54
CA GLY A 335 -30.50 0.26 2.37
C GLY A 335 -31.78 1.05 2.08
N GLY A 336 -32.98 0.45 2.18
CA GLY A 336 -34.25 1.00 1.76
C GLY A 336 -34.83 2.14 2.61
N SER A 337 -34.06 2.75 3.52
CA SER A 337 -34.52 3.92 4.25
C SER A 337 -34.30 5.22 3.46
N ARG A 338 -35.33 6.08 3.42
CA ARG A 338 -35.24 7.36 2.72
C ARG A 338 -34.06 8.20 3.22
N LYS A 339 -33.80 8.20 4.52
CA LYS A 339 -32.69 8.96 5.14
C LYS A 339 -31.32 8.49 4.61
N PHE A 340 -31.15 7.19 4.44
CA PHE A 340 -29.93 6.61 3.87
C PHE A 340 -29.79 7.00 2.39
N CYS A 341 -30.87 6.85 1.60
CA CYS A 341 -30.88 7.23 0.18
C CYS A 341 -30.55 8.71 -0.04
N ASP A 342 -31.12 9.60 0.78
CA ASP A 342 -30.84 11.03 0.70
C ASP A 342 -29.38 11.34 1.04
N ARG A 343 -28.76 10.64 2.04
CA ARG A 343 -27.33 10.80 2.36
C ARG A 343 -26.44 10.37 1.20
N MET A 344 -26.73 9.22 0.57
CA MET A 344 -25.95 8.74 -0.56
C MET A 344 -26.04 9.64 -1.78
N ASN A 345 -27.22 10.23 -2.04
CA ASN A 345 -27.34 11.29 -3.06
C ASN A 345 -26.48 12.53 -2.72
N ALA A 346 -26.49 12.98 -1.47
CA ALA A 346 -25.65 14.09 -1.01
C ALA A 346 -24.14 13.74 -1.08
N PHE A 347 -23.77 12.49 -0.83
CA PHE A 347 -22.41 12.01 -1.01
C PHE A 347 -21.95 12.21 -2.47
N ALA A 348 -22.73 11.74 -3.44
CA ALA A 348 -22.40 11.89 -4.86
C ALA A 348 -22.25 13.38 -5.28
N GLN A 349 -23.10 14.26 -4.74
CA GLN A 349 -22.99 15.70 -4.98
C GLN A 349 -21.70 16.30 -4.40
N LYS A 350 -21.31 15.86 -3.22
CA LYS A 350 -20.03 16.26 -2.59
C LYS A 350 -18.81 15.79 -3.40
N GLU A 351 -18.94 14.65 -4.06
CA GLU A 351 -17.90 14.10 -4.95
C GLU A 351 -17.89 14.74 -6.35
N GLY A 352 -18.72 15.75 -6.60
CA GLY A 352 -18.72 16.54 -7.83
C GLY A 352 -19.70 16.07 -8.91
N LEU A 353 -20.54 15.08 -8.62
CA LEU A 353 -21.63 14.68 -9.55
C LEU A 353 -22.91 15.50 -9.30
N PRO A 354 -23.82 15.59 -10.29
CA PRO A 354 -25.12 16.26 -10.10
C PRO A 354 -25.97 15.62 -8.99
N GLY A 355 -25.75 14.35 -8.72
CA GLY A 355 -26.43 13.53 -7.71
C GLY A 355 -26.42 12.07 -8.10
N MET A 356 -27.03 11.25 -7.27
CA MET A 356 -27.21 9.84 -7.49
C MET A 356 -28.69 9.49 -7.34
N GLY A 357 -29.32 9.06 -8.43
CA GLY A 357 -30.70 8.63 -8.40
C GLY A 357 -30.88 7.40 -7.55
N TYR A 358 -32.06 7.17 -6.99
CA TYR A 358 -32.31 5.97 -6.21
C TYR A 358 -33.74 5.46 -6.34
N ILE A 359 -33.90 4.14 -6.11
CA ILE A 359 -35.14 3.42 -5.91
C ILE A 359 -34.98 2.59 -4.63
N PHE A 360 -36.01 2.54 -3.79
CA PHE A 360 -36.07 1.60 -2.68
C PHE A 360 -37.42 0.87 -2.69
N TRP A 361 -37.41 -0.37 -2.18
CA TRP A 361 -38.58 -1.25 -2.18
C TRP A 361 -39.10 -1.45 -0.76
N ARG A 362 -40.41 -1.23 -0.57
CA ARG A 362 -41.07 -1.35 0.71
C ARG A 362 -42.37 -2.17 0.62
N ASP A 363 -42.74 -2.80 1.72
CA ASP A 363 -44.01 -3.46 1.86
C ASP A 363 -45.10 -2.41 2.18
N GLN A 364 -46.19 -2.43 1.43
CA GLN A 364 -47.38 -1.58 1.70
C GLN A 364 -48.61 -2.40 2.09
N GLY A 365 -48.47 -3.69 2.46
CA GLY A 365 -49.57 -4.54 2.89
C GLY A 365 -50.32 -5.21 1.74
N ASP A 366 -50.42 -4.57 0.57
CA ASP A 366 -51.04 -5.11 -0.66
C ASP A 366 -49.99 -5.59 -1.67
N GLY A 367 -48.71 -5.51 -1.31
CA GLY A 367 -47.60 -5.94 -2.17
C GLY A 367 -46.37 -5.03 -2.07
N LEU A 368 -45.39 -5.33 -2.92
CA LEU A 368 -44.12 -4.61 -2.99
C LEU A 368 -44.29 -3.30 -3.77
N GLU A 369 -43.99 -2.16 -3.13
CA GLU A 369 -43.96 -0.86 -3.77
C GLU A 369 -42.53 -0.41 -4.02
N ALA A 370 -42.25 0.01 -5.26
CA ALA A 370 -41.02 0.76 -5.59
C ALA A 370 -41.26 2.26 -5.35
N ALA A 371 -40.42 2.86 -4.52
CA ALA A 371 -40.48 4.29 -4.16
C ALA A 371 -39.15 4.99 -4.46
N GLY A 372 -39.18 6.31 -4.52
CA GLY A 372 -38.01 7.14 -4.81
C GLY A 372 -38.16 8.00 -6.05
N PRO A 373 -37.22 8.92 -6.32
CA PRO A 373 -37.31 9.89 -7.41
C PRO A 373 -37.43 9.23 -8.80
N LEU A 374 -36.77 8.11 -9.01
CA LEU A 374 -36.78 7.41 -10.31
C LEU A 374 -38.01 6.55 -10.51
N ALA A 375 -38.50 5.87 -9.45
CA ALA A 375 -39.58 4.89 -9.54
C ALA A 375 -40.85 5.45 -10.21
N LYS A 376 -41.25 6.68 -9.85
CA LYS A 376 -42.43 7.34 -10.41
C LYS A 376 -42.33 7.63 -11.92
N ASN A 377 -41.12 7.88 -12.40
CA ASN A 377 -40.87 8.31 -13.76
C ASN A 377 -40.70 7.14 -14.74
N ILE A 378 -40.16 5.99 -14.26
CA ILE A 378 -39.90 4.83 -15.14
C ILE A 378 -41.03 3.81 -15.13
N GLY A 379 -41.90 3.87 -14.12
CA GLY A 379 -43.08 3.01 -13.99
C GLY A 379 -42.82 1.63 -13.34
N PRO A 380 -43.90 0.89 -12.99
CA PRO A 380 -43.81 -0.32 -12.18
C PRO A 380 -43.13 -1.48 -12.91
N GLU A 381 -43.35 -1.64 -14.22
CA GLU A 381 -42.74 -2.74 -14.99
C GLU A 381 -41.22 -2.65 -15.01
N ARG A 382 -40.66 -1.44 -15.23
CA ARG A 382 -39.23 -1.21 -15.29
C ARG A 382 -38.58 -1.28 -13.90
N THR A 383 -39.24 -0.78 -12.86
CA THR A 383 -38.75 -0.90 -11.49
C THR A 383 -38.70 -2.34 -11.02
N GLU A 384 -39.68 -3.17 -11.41
CA GLU A 384 -39.70 -4.60 -11.10
C GLU A 384 -38.61 -5.36 -11.87
N ALA A 385 -38.39 -5.04 -13.14
CA ALA A 385 -37.34 -5.64 -13.94
C ALA A 385 -35.96 -5.33 -13.36
N ILE A 386 -35.70 -4.08 -12.92
CA ILE A 386 -34.47 -3.67 -12.24
C ILE A 386 -34.31 -4.47 -10.93
N ARG A 387 -35.38 -4.57 -10.12
CA ARG A 387 -35.36 -5.30 -8.86
C ARG A 387 -34.94 -6.75 -9.05
N GLN A 388 -35.54 -7.43 -10.05
CA GLN A 388 -35.24 -8.81 -10.38
C GLN A 388 -33.80 -8.98 -10.87
N GLN A 389 -33.33 -8.09 -11.76
CA GLN A 389 -31.96 -8.11 -12.26
C GLN A 389 -30.94 -7.96 -11.12
N LEU A 390 -31.20 -7.06 -10.17
CA LEU A 390 -30.31 -6.80 -9.04
C LEU A 390 -30.49 -7.77 -7.86
N GLY A 391 -31.46 -8.68 -7.89
CA GLY A 391 -31.76 -9.64 -6.83
C GLY A 391 -32.23 -8.99 -5.52
N LEU A 392 -32.91 -7.83 -5.60
CA LEU A 392 -33.32 -7.04 -4.43
C LEU A 392 -34.71 -7.40 -3.93
N GLY A 393 -35.00 -7.09 -2.66
CA GLY A 393 -36.25 -7.38 -1.97
C GLY A 393 -36.83 -6.21 -1.19
N VAL A 394 -37.77 -6.54 -0.28
CA VAL A 394 -38.34 -5.57 0.66
C VAL A 394 -37.25 -5.05 1.60
N GLY A 395 -37.17 -3.74 1.77
CA GLY A 395 -36.17 -3.09 2.63
C GLY A 395 -34.84 -2.78 1.94
N ASP A 396 -34.73 -3.14 0.65
CA ASP A 396 -33.51 -2.86 -0.13
C ASP A 396 -33.64 -1.57 -0.95
N ALA A 397 -32.50 -1.08 -1.42
CA ALA A 397 -32.42 0.05 -2.35
C ALA A 397 -31.45 -0.23 -3.49
N ALA A 398 -31.53 0.58 -4.53
CA ALA A 398 -30.53 0.67 -5.58
C ALA A 398 -30.24 2.15 -5.88
N PHE A 399 -28.99 2.44 -6.15
CA PHE A 399 -28.50 3.76 -6.53
C PHE A 399 -28.05 3.75 -7.98
N PHE A 400 -28.27 4.88 -8.69
CA PHE A 400 -28.05 4.94 -10.13
C PHE A 400 -27.18 6.13 -10.51
N LEU A 401 -26.16 5.84 -11.30
CA LEU A 401 -25.29 6.81 -11.93
C LEU A 401 -25.32 6.64 -13.44
N GLY A 402 -25.21 7.73 -14.17
CA GLY A 402 -25.29 7.68 -15.62
C GLY A 402 -24.36 8.68 -16.29
N GLY A 403 -23.79 8.26 -17.42
CA GLY A 403 -22.85 9.04 -18.22
C GLY A 403 -21.89 8.16 -18.99
N LYS A 404 -20.83 8.78 -19.51
CA LYS A 404 -19.67 8.01 -19.91
C LYS A 404 -19.03 7.39 -18.66
N PRO A 405 -18.64 6.11 -18.66
CA PRO A 405 -18.10 5.43 -17.47
C PRO A 405 -16.98 6.22 -16.78
N GLN A 406 -16.03 6.74 -17.52
CA GLN A 406 -14.88 7.52 -17.00
C GLN A 406 -15.32 8.73 -16.15
N ALA A 407 -16.47 9.32 -16.44
CA ALA A 407 -16.97 10.48 -15.72
C ALA A 407 -17.54 10.15 -14.32
N PHE A 408 -17.95 8.89 -14.07
CA PHE A 408 -18.62 8.53 -12.81
C PHE A 408 -18.03 7.31 -12.10
N GLU A 409 -17.22 6.47 -12.75
CA GLU A 409 -16.71 5.21 -12.19
C GLU A 409 -16.01 5.38 -10.84
N ARG A 410 -15.15 6.40 -10.72
CA ARG A 410 -14.48 6.69 -9.46
C ARG A 410 -15.45 6.98 -8.31
N VAL A 411 -16.50 7.74 -8.59
CA VAL A 411 -17.53 8.05 -7.58
C VAL A 411 -18.39 6.82 -7.30
N ALA A 412 -18.70 6.01 -8.32
CA ALA A 412 -19.44 4.77 -8.17
C ALA A 412 -18.69 3.76 -7.27
N ALA A 413 -17.38 3.59 -7.48
CA ALA A 413 -16.53 2.76 -6.64
C ALA A 413 -16.55 3.22 -5.18
N ARG A 414 -16.34 4.50 -4.94
CA ARG A 414 -16.40 5.07 -3.58
C ARG A 414 -17.78 4.95 -2.94
N ALA A 415 -18.85 5.15 -3.72
CA ALA A 415 -20.21 4.98 -3.24
C ALA A 415 -20.48 3.51 -2.86
N ARG A 416 -20.01 2.56 -3.66
CA ARG A 416 -20.07 1.14 -3.36
C ARG A 416 -19.41 0.82 -2.01
N ASP A 417 -18.22 1.35 -1.77
CA ASP A 417 -17.47 1.11 -0.52
C ASP A 417 -18.20 1.72 0.68
N VAL A 418 -18.64 2.97 0.59
CA VAL A 418 -19.43 3.64 1.64
C VAL A 418 -20.73 2.90 1.94
N ILE A 419 -21.43 2.40 0.91
CA ILE A 419 -22.67 1.61 1.08
C ILE A 419 -22.35 0.31 1.81
N GLY A 420 -21.29 -0.40 1.41
CA GLY A 420 -20.85 -1.64 2.04
C GLY A 420 -20.50 -1.47 3.52
N GLU A 421 -19.78 -0.41 3.85
CA GLU A 421 -19.40 -0.07 5.22
C GLU A 421 -20.59 0.35 6.07
N GLU A 422 -21.41 1.32 5.63
CA GLU A 422 -22.55 1.83 6.40
C GLU A 422 -23.64 0.76 6.64
N LEU A 423 -23.77 -0.19 5.74
CA LEU A 423 -24.71 -1.30 5.87
C LEU A 423 -24.11 -2.53 6.56
N GLY A 424 -22.82 -2.48 6.95
CA GLY A 424 -22.13 -3.58 7.64
C GLY A 424 -21.97 -4.82 6.77
N LEU A 425 -21.86 -4.67 5.45
CA LEU A 425 -21.72 -5.76 4.49
C LEU A 425 -20.26 -6.16 4.27
N THR A 426 -19.33 -5.24 4.52
CA THR A 426 -17.89 -5.49 4.32
C THR A 426 -17.35 -6.39 5.42
N GLU A 427 -16.85 -7.56 5.04
CA GLU A 427 -16.18 -8.49 5.97
C GLU A 427 -14.93 -7.85 6.58
N GLN A 428 -14.72 -8.01 7.90
CA GLN A 428 -13.62 -7.35 8.58
C GLN A 428 -12.38 -8.26 8.60
N ASP A 429 -12.33 -9.29 9.34
CA ASP A 429 -11.12 -10.11 9.60
C ASP A 429 -10.75 -11.03 8.42
N ARG A 430 -10.54 -10.44 7.22
CA ARG A 430 -10.20 -11.15 5.98
C ARG A 430 -9.31 -10.34 5.07
N PHE A 431 -8.35 -11.01 4.45
CA PHE A 431 -7.62 -10.52 3.28
C PHE A 431 -8.18 -11.20 2.03
N ALA A 432 -8.94 -10.43 1.24
CA ALA A 432 -9.58 -10.91 0.02
C ALA A 432 -8.75 -10.50 -1.20
N PHE A 433 -8.28 -11.48 -1.96
CA PHE A 433 -7.40 -11.29 -3.11
C PHE A 433 -8.13 -11.53 -4.42
N ALA A 434 -7.75 -10.77 -5.46
CA ALA A 434 -8.18 -11.00 -6.83
C ALA A 434 -7.08 -10.63 -7.81
N TRP A 435 -6.84 -11.48 -8.81
CA TRP A 435 -6.07 -11.12 -9.99
C TRP A 435 -6.96 -10.33 -10.94
N ILE A 436 -6.50 -9.15 -11.32
CA ILE A 436 -7.11 -8.38 -12.42
C ILE A 436 -6.26 -8.64 -13.64
N VAL A 437 -6.88 -9.07 -14.72
CA VAL A 437 -6.22 -9.54 -15.94
C VAL A 437 -6.80 -8.85 -17.18
N ASP A 438 -6.23 -9.12 -18.34
CA ASP A 438 -6.75 -8.64 -19.63
C ASP A 438 -6.89 -7.12 -19.70
N PHE A 439 -5.84 -6.42 -19.26
CA PHE A 439 -5.78 -4.97 -19.36
C PHE A 439 -5.74 -4.52 -20.83
N PRO A 440 -6.41 -3.40 -21.18
CA PRO A 440 -6.21 -2.77 -22.48
C PRO A 440 -4.76 -2.34 -22.63
N MET A 441 -4.15 -2.60 -23.79
CA MET A 441 -2.78 -2.21 -24.05
C MET A 441 -2.66 -0.72 -24.36
N TYR A 442 -3.70 -0.14 -24.94
CA TYR A 442 -3.77 1.25 -25.35
C TYR A 442 -5.02 1.93 -24.85
N GLU A 443 -4.91 3.23 -24.67
CA GLU A 443 -6.03 4.14 -24.45
C GLU A 443 -5.97 5.32 -25.41
N ALA A 444 -7.11 5.96 -25.61
CA ALA A 444 -7.16 7.21 -26.39
C ALA A 444 -7.23 8.39 -25.43
N ASP A 445 -6.37 9.37 -25.59
CA ASP A 445 -6.43 10.64 -24.92
C ASP A 445 -7.78 11.33 -25.22
N GLU A 446 -8.51 11.72 -24.20
CA GLU A 446 -9.88 12.24 -24.35
C GLU A 446 -9.95 13.57 -25.11
N GLU A 447 -8.91 14.40 -25.04
CA GLU A 447 -8.89 15.72 -25.66
C GLU A 447 -8.38 15.66 -27.10
N THR A 448 -7.32 14.89 -27.35
CA THR A 448 -6.62 14.83 -28.63
C THR A 448 -7.01 13.63 -29.48
N GLY A 449 -7.61 12.60 -28.89
CA GLY A 449 -7.88 11.30 -29.53
C GLY A 449 -6.60 10.51 -29.88
N LYS A 450 -5.43 10.95 -29.42
CA LYS A 450 -4.17 10.26 -29.66
C LYS A 450 -4.13 8.96 -28.88
N VAL A 451 -3.72 7.89 -29.55
CA VAL A 451 -3.52 6.59 -28.91
C VAL A 451 -2.17 6.59 -28.18
N ASP A 452 -2.15 6.14 -26.93
CA ASP A 452 -0.94 5.91 -26.14
C ASP A 452 -1.11 4.62 -25.32
N PHE A 453 -0.03 4.16 -24.68
CA PHE A 453 -0.10 3.00 -23.80
C PHE A 453 -0.90 3.32 -22.54
N SER A 454 -1.83 2.43 -22.17
CA SER A 454 -2.62 2.60 -20.94
C SER A 454 -1.82 2.29 -19.66
N HIS A 455 -0.88 1.34 -19.76
CA HIS A 455 -0.04 0.85 -18.65
C HIS A 455 1.39 0.58 -19.12
N ASN A 456 1.97 -0.59 -18.77
CA ASN A 456 3.35 -0.93 -19.08
C ASN A 456 3.54 -1.21 -20.58
N PRO A 457 4.35 -0.41 -21.31
CA PRO A 457 4.55 -0.55 -22.75
C PRO A 457 5.35 -1.81 -23.13
N PHE A 458 5.97 -2.48 -22.17
CA PHE A 458 6.79 -3.69 -22.41
C PHE A 458 5.99 -4.98 -22.31
N SER A 459 4.68 -4.92 -22.19
CA SER A 459 3.81 -6.09 -22.13
C SER A 459 3.64 -6.74 -23.50
N MET A 460 3.54 -8.06 -23.51
CA MET A 460 3.22 -8.81 -24.71
C MET A 460 1.74 -8.61 -25.07
N PRO A 461 1.40 -8.18 -26.30
CA PRO A 461 0.00 -8.16 -26.73
C PRO A 461 -0.57 -9.57 -26.80
N GLN A 462 -1.80 -9.75 -26.36
CA GLN A 462 -2.54 -11.01 -26.56
C GLN A 462 -2.79 -11.20 -28.06
N GLY A 463 -2.56 -12.41 -28.55
CA GLY A 463 -2.55 -12.68 -30.00
C GLY A 463 -1.26 -12.27 -30.72
N GLY A 464 -0.25 -11.79 -29.97
CA GLY A 464 1.07 -11.50 -30.52
C GLY A 464 1.10 -10.31 -31.51
N ARG A 465 2.05 -10.36 -32.43
CA ARG A 465 2.24 -9.28 -33.41
C ARG A 465 1.05 -9.04 -34.34
N GLU A 466 0.29 -10.09 -34.65
CA GLU A 466 -0.87 -10.02 -35.54
C GLU A 466 -2.02 -9.22 -34.96
N ALA A 467 -2.20 -9.26 -33.64
CA ALA A 467 -3.20 -8.45 -32.96
C ALA A 467 -3.00 -6.94 -33.17
N LEU A 468 -1.75 -6.52 -33.41
CA LEU A 468 -1.40 -5.13 -33.67
C LEU A 468 -1.74 -4.66 -35.11
N ASP A 469 -2.32 -5.50 -35.96
CA ASP A 469 -2.83 -5.12 -37.29
C ASP A 469 -4.28 -4.61 -37.25
N GLY A 470 -4.97 -4.80 -36.14
CA GLY A 470 -6.36 -4.38 -35.91
C GLY A 470 -6.48 -2.98 -35.28
N ASP A 471 -7.64 -2.74 -34.67
CA ASP A 471 -7.89 -1.53 -33.89
C ASP A 471 -7.05 -1.55 -32.60
N PRO A 472 -6.14 -0.58 -32.38
CA PRO A 472 -5.31 -0.54 -31.17
C PRO A 472 -6.10 -0.59 -29.86
N LEU A 473 -7.27 0.06 -29.82
CA LEU A 473 -8.11 0.15 -28.63
C LEU A 473 -8.79 -1.18 -28.25
N GLN A 474 -8.71 -2.20 -29.11
CA GLN A 474 -9.18 -3.55 -28.84
C GLN A 474 -8.06 -4.51 -28.46
N VAL A 475 -6.80 -4.07 -28.48
CA VAL A 475 -5.67 -4.93 -28.13
C VAL A 475 -5.55 -5.03 -26.62
N LEU A 476 -5.60 -6.26 -26.10
CA LEU A 476 -5.32 -6.56 -24.70
C LEU A 476 -3.86 -6.94 -24.51
N GLY A 477 -3.28 -6.57 -23.38
CA GLY A 477 -1.94 -6.99 -22.96
C GLY A 477 -2.00 -8.16 -21.97
N TYR A 478 -0.94 -8.99 -21.95
CA TYR A 478 -0.71 -9.91 -20.84
C TYR A 478 -0.17 -9.14 -19.63
N GLN A 479 -1.01 -8.25 -19.11
CA GLN A 479 -0.79 -7.49 -17.87
C GLN A 479 -1.70 -8.00 -16.79
N TYR A 480 -1.23 -7.94 -15.56
CA TYR A 480 -1.98 -8.42 -14.42
C TYR A 480 -1.59 -7.68 -13.14
N ASP A 481 -2.58 -7.40 -12.32
CA ASP A 481 -2.41 -6.85 -10.99
C ASP A 481 -3.05 -7.78 -9.96
N LEU A 482 -2.49 -7.85 -8.77
CA LEU A 482 -3.12 -8.50 -7.62
C LEU A 482 -3.66 -7.42 -6.69
N ALA A 483 -4.97 -7.38 -6.56
CA ALA A 483 -5.67 -6.54 -5.61
C ALA A 483 -5.85 -7.26 -4.27
N CYS A 484 -5.75 -6.53 -3.16
CA CYS A 484 -6.10 -6.99 -1.82
C CYS A 484 -6.80 -5.85 -1.07
N ASN A 485 -8.04 -6.10 -0.63
CA ASN A 485 -8.81 -5.17 0.20
C ASN A 485 -8.84 -3.72 -0.33
N GLY A 486 -8.97 -3.54 -1.64
CA GLY A 486 -9.03 -2.23 -2.28
C GLY A 486 -7.66 -1.62 -2.67
N TYR A 487 -6.58 -2.35 -2.46
CA TYR A 487 -5.22 -1.91 -2.83
C TYR A 487 -4.59 -2.85 -3.86
N GLU A 488 -3.93 -2.28 -4.85
CA GLU A 488 -2.99 -3.00 -5.72
C GLU A 488 -1.73 -3.30 -4.91
N ILE A 489 -1.42 -4.58 -4.72
CA ILE A 489 -0.22 -5.02 -4.00
C ILE A 489 0.84 -5.64 -4.91
N VAL A 490 0.45 -6.17 -6.06
CA VAL A 490 1.35 -6.71 -7.09
C VAL A 490 0.92 -6.18 -8.44
N SER A 491 1.88 -5.81 -9.29
CA SER A 491 1.67 -5.51 -10.70
C SER A 491 2.71 -6.20 -11.56
N GLY A 492 2.33 -6.73 -12.71
CA GLY A 492 3.22 -7.47 -13.57
C GLY A 492 2.74 -7.66 -15.00
N ALA A 493 3.58 -8.32 -15.80
CA ALA A 493 3.23 -8.67 -17.18
C ALA A 493 4.10 -9.83 -17.70
N ILE A 494 3.62 -10.52 -18.73
CA ILE A 494 4.47 -11.26 -19.66
C ILE A 494 5.07 -10.24 -20.63
N ARG A 495 6.40 -10.31 -20.81
CA ARG A 495 7.13 -9.25 -21.51
C ARG A 495 7.17 -9.46 -23.01
N ASN A 496 7.11 -8.35 -23.71
CA ASN A 496 7.34 -8.33 -25.15
C ASN A 496 8.85 -8.38 -25.41
N HIS A 497 9.37 -9.58 -25.62
CA HIS A 497 10.78 -9.87 -25.81
C HIS A 497 11.21 -9.89 -27.28
N ARG A 498 10.30 -9.55 -28.21
CA ARG A 498 10.53 -9.57 -29.65
C ARG A 498 10.68 -8.14 -30.20
N PRO A 499 11.87 -7.75 -30.73
CA PRO A 499 12.10 -6.39 -31.21
C PRO A 499 11.08 -5.92 -32.23
N GLU A 500 10.73 -6.77 -33.20
CA GLU A 500 9.81 -6.43 -34.29
C GLU A 500 8.36 -6.19 -33.77
N THR A 501 7.94 -6.91 -32.75
CA THR A 501 6.64 -6.70 -32.10
C THR A 501 6.67 -5.44 -31.24
N MET A 502 7.80 -5.17 -30.57
CA MET A 502 7.98 -3.97 -29.76
C MET A 502 7.94 -2.71 -30.63
N PHE A 503 8.69 -2.65 -31.71
CA PHE A 503 8.66 -1.48 -32.62
C PHE A 503 7.26 -1.23 -33.16
N LYS A 504 6.54 -2.28 -33.56
CA LYS A 504 5.17 -2.16 -34.03
C LYS A 504 4.22 -1.64 -32.96
N ALA A 505 4.34 -2.15 -31.72
CA ALA A 505 3.52 -1.69 -30.58
C ALA A 505 3.77 -0.21 -30.28
N PHE A 506 5.03 0.22 -30.25
CA PHE A 506 5.37 1.63 -30.01
C PHE A 506 4.96 2.54 -31.19
N ALA A 507 5.01 2.07 -32.41
CA ALA A 507 4.55 2.84 -33.58
C ALA A 507 3.05 3.17 -33.51
N LEU A 508 2.23 2.27 -32.98
CA LEU A 508 0.79 2.53 -32.76
C LEU A 508 0.55 3.64 -31.73
N ALA A 509 1.42 3.78 -30.74
CA ALA A 509 1.41 4.87 -29.77
C ALA A 509 2.13 6.15 -30.28
N GLY A 510 2.57 6.16 -31.55
CA GLY A 510 3.17 7.32 -32.21
C GLY A 510 4.67 7.50 -31.98
N TYR A 511 5.36 6.52 -31.44
CA TYR A 511 6.83 6.54 -31.28
C TYR A 511 7.51 5.89 -32.49
N ASP A 512 8.47 6.57 -33.07
CA ASP A 512 9.26 5.98 -34.15
C ASP A 512 10.39 5.06 -33.63
N GLU A 513 10.94 4.20 -34.51
CA GLU A 513 11.98 3.25 -34.13
C GLU A 513 13.23 3.93 -33.56
N SER A 514 13.59 5.13 -34.04
CA SER A 514 14.76 5.86 -33.55
C SER A 514 14.54 6.34 -32.11
N GLU A 515 13.34 6.76 -31.80
CA GLU A 515 12.96 7.18 -30.46
C GLU A 515 12.97 5.99 -29.45
N VAL A 516 12.41 4.84 -29.86
CA VAL A 516 12.44 3.61 -29.04
C VAL A 516 13.90 3.16 -28.82
N ARG A 517 14.76 3.21 -29.83
CA ARG A 517 16.19 2.90 -29.68
C ARG A 517 16.93 3.89 -28.80
N ASN A 518 16.58 5.15 -28.83
CA ASN A 518 17.19 6.17 -27.97
C ASN A 518 16.80 5.98 -26.48
N ARG A 519 15.54 5.64 -26.23
CA ARG A 519 15.03 5.48 -24.85
C ARG A 519 15.35 4.11 -24.24
N PHE A 520 15.25 3.04 -25.03
CA PHE A 520 15.34 1.65 -24.58
C PHE A 520 16.42 0.84 -25.30
N GLY A 521 17.41 1.51 -25.90
CA GLY A 521 18.40 0.89 -26.77
C GLY A 521 19.16 -0.28 -26.14
N GLY A 522 19.49 -0.20 -24.85
CA GLY A 522 20.16 -1.30 -24.15
C GLY A 522 19.34 -2.58 -24.15
N MET A 523 18.07 -2.49 -23.83
CA MET A 523 17.13 -3.62 -23.79
C MET A 523 16.82 -4.14 -25.21
N VAL A 524 16.47 -3.24 -26.13
CA VAL A 524 16.14 -3.61 -27.51
C VAL A 524 17.34 -4.29 -28.22
N ASN A 525 18.54 -3.79 -27.98
CA ASN A 525 19.75 -4.43 -28.50
C ASN A 525 19.98 -5.82 -27.92
N ALA A 526 19.78 -5.98 -26.61
CA ALA A 526 19.91 -7.28 -25.96
C ALA A 526 18.93 -8.32 -26.53
N PHE A 527 17.71 -7.93 -26.83
CA PHE A 527 16.70 -8.83 -27.39
C PHE A 527 17.06 -9.39 -28.76
N GLN A 528 17.96 -8.75 -29.48
CA GLN A 528 18.49 -9.25 -30.76
C GLN A 528 19.41 -10.47 -30.61
N TYR A 529 19.84 -10.77 -29.38
CA TYR A 529 20.77 -11.86 -29.06
C TYR A 529 20.12 -13.02 -28.33
N GLY A 530 18.88 -13.34 -28.66
CA GLY A 530 18.20 -14.53 -28.18
C GLY A 530 17.56 -14.36 -26.82
N ALA A 531 16.75 -13.34 -26.65
CA ALA A 531 15.94 -13.15 -25.43
C ALA A 531 14.93 -14.30 -25.26
N PRO A 532 14.85 -14.93 -24.08
CA PRO A 532 13.84 -15.93 -23.80
C PRO A 532 12.46 -15.27 -23.65
N PRO A 533 11.34 -16.00 -23.83
CA PRO A 533 10.08 -15.57 -23.30
C PRO A 533 10.21 -15.45 -21.77
N HIS A 534 9.74 -14.34 -21.19
CA HIS A 534 9.88 -14.09 -19.76
C HIS A 534 8.72 -13.23 -19.23
N GLY A 535 8.54 -13.27 -17.94
CA GLY A 535 7.54 -12.51 -17.24
C GLY A 535 7.85 -12.41 -15.75
N GLY A 536 7.21 -11.48 -15.11
CA GLY A 536 7.38 -11.25 -13.68
C GLY A 536 6.50 -10.13 -13.17
N CYS A 537 6.79 -9.74 -11.94
CA CYS A 537 6.00 -8.71 -11.28
C CYS A 537 6.83 -7.94 -10.25
N ALA A 538 6.19 -6.92 -9.69
CA ALA A 538 6.69 -6.19 -8.53
C ALA A 538 5.58 -6.11 -7.47
N ALA A 539 5.90 -6.49 -6.23
CA ALA A 539 4.99 -6.39 -5.10
C ALA A 539 5.42 -5.26 -4.15
N GLY A 540 4.50 -4.33 -3.87
CA GLY A 540 4.77 -3.19 -3.00
C GLY A 540 4.89 -3.61 -1.53
N ILE A 541 6.11 -3.68 -0.98
CA ILE A 541 6.36 -4.11 0.41
C ILE A 541 5.67 -3.16 1.39
N ASP A 542 5.78 -1.86 1.17
CA ASP A 542 5.20 -0.84 2.05
C ASP A 542 3.68 -0.99 2.17
N ARG A 543 2.99 -1.28 1.06
CA ARG A 543 1.53 -1.54 1.06
C ARG A 543 1.15 -2.84 1.75
N MET A 544 1.91 -3.92 1.52
CA MET A 544 1.67 -5.18 2.23
C MET A 544 1.80 -5.00 3.74
N VAL A 545 2.86 -4.32 4.19
CA VAL A 545 3.06 -4.04 5.62
C VAL A 545 1.99 -3.10 6.16
N MET A 546 1.55 -2.10 5.38
CA MET A 546 0.46 -1.18 5.74
C MET A 546 -0.85 -1.95 6.00
N LEU A 547 -1.20 -2.88 5.12
CA LEU A 547 -2.38 -3.74 5.28
C LEU A 547 -2.26 -4.65 6.51
N LEU A 548 -1.11 -5.29 6.70
CA LEU A 548 -0.83 -6.17 7.84
C LEU A 548 -0.81 -5.41 9.18
N ALA A 549 -0.36 -4.16 9.19
CA ALA A 549 -0.37 -3.29 10.37
C ALA A 549 -1.74 -2.64 10.62
N GLY A 550 -2.74 -2.86 9.76
CA GLY A 550 -4.08 -2.27 9.91
C GLY A 550 -4.12 -0.75 9.84
N THR A 551 -3.15 -0.10 9.17
CA THR A 551 -3.09 1.36 9.02
C THR A 551 -3.42 1.79 7.59
N SER A 552 -3.98 2.99 7.44
CA SER A 552 -4.24 3.61 6.13
C SER A 552 -3.16 4.61 5.71
N ASN A 553 -2.14 4.82 6.55
CA ASN A 553 -1.05 5.76 6.27
C ASN A 553 0.27 5.01 6.13
N ILE A 554 0.83 5.02 4.92
CA ILE A 554 2.07 4.30 4.58
C ILE A 554 3.28 4.77 5.41
N ARG A 555 3.29 6.02 5.89
CA ARG A 555 4.36 6.57 6.73
C ARG A 555 4.43 5.94 8.12
N GLU A 556 3.38 5.25 8.55
CA GLU A 556 3.38 4.47 9.79
C GLU A 556 4.22 3.18 9.70
N VAL A 557 4.52 2.72 8.50
CA VAL A 557 5.27 1.49 8.25
C VAL A 557 6.64 1.72 7.58
N ILE A 558 7.06 2.98 7.45
CA ILE A 558 8.38 3.38 6.95
C ILE A 558 9.18 3.98 8.12
N MET A 559 10.43 3.55 8.29
CA MET A 559 11.24 3.96 9.45
C MET A 559 11.49 5.47 9.48
N PHE A 560 11.95 6.05 8.38
CA PHE A 560 12.24 7.47 8.23
C PHE A 560 11.56 8.02 6.96
N PRO A 561 10.24 8.22 6.98
CA PRO A 561 9.51 8.70 5.81
C PRO A 561 9.66 10.22 5.65
N MET A 562 9.54 10.71 4.43
CA MET A 562 9.35 12.13 4.16
C MET A 562 7.90 12.56 4.44
N THR A 563 7.70 13.88 4.57
CA THR A 563 6.35 14.48 4.63
C THR A 563 5.62 14.31 3.29
N GLN A 564 4.33 14.69 3.26
CA GLN A 564 3.58 14.79 2.00
C GLN A 564 4.17 15.78 1.00
N ARG A 565 5.05 16.67 1.41
CA ARG A 565 5.75 17.63 0.54
C ARG A 565 7.12 17.15 0.07
N ALA A 566 7.42 15.85 0.27
CA ALA A 566 8.73 15.27 0.00
C ALA A 566 9.87 15.99 0.77
N GLU A 567 9.62 16.34 2.03
CA GLU A 567 10.59 16.97 2.93
C GLU A 567 10.98 16.02 4.06
N ASP A 568 12.25 15.82 4.29
CA ASP A 568 12.78 15.20 5.51
C ASP A 568 13.03 16.29 6.56
N LEU A 569 12.14 16.37 7.54
CA LEU A 569 12.20 17.38 8.60
C LEU A 569 13.31 17.14 9.62
N MET A 570 13.87 15.93 9.68
CA MET A 570 14.92 15.54 10.60
C MET A 570 16.30 15.85 10.01
N MET A 571 16.50 15.57 8.73
CA MET A 571 17.76 15.74 8.01
C MET A 571 17.80 17.04 7.17
N ASN A 572 16.71 17.81 7.14
CA ASN A 572 16.56 19.02 6.34
C ASN A 572 16.80 18.78 4.83
N ALA A 573 16.19 17.74 4.28
CA ALA A 573 16.20 17.51 2.85
C ALA A 573 14.83 17.86 2.22
N PRO A 574 14.80 18.43 0.99
CA PRO A 574 15.95 18.87 0.20
C PRO A 574 16.63 20.11 0.77
N SER A 575 17.93 20.24 0.56
CA SER A 575 18.74 21.37 1.03
C SER A 575 19.37 22.13 -0.13
N GLU A 576 19.73 23.39 0.09
CA GLU A 576 20.41 24.21 -0.91
C GLU A 576 21.84 23.70 -1.14
N PRO A 577 22.27 23.50 -2.39
CA PRO A 577 23.66 23.17 -2.69
C PRO A 577 24.56 24.39 -2.49
N THR A 578 25.83 24.15 -2.12
CA THR A 578 26.81 25.22 -2.03
C THR A 578 27.20 25.76 -3.42
N PRO A 579 27.63 27.03 -3.54
CA PRO A 579 28.12 27.59 -4.80
C PRO A 579 29.22 26.74 -5.46
N ASP A 580 30.13 26.18 -4.64
CA ASP A 580 31.24 25.34 -5.11
C ASP A 580 30.70 24.02 -5.72
N GLN A 581 29.72 23.40 -5.08
CA GLN A 581 29.05 22.21 -5.63
C GLN A 581 28.39 22.50 -6.98
N LEU A 582 27.68 23.63 -7.09
CA LEU A 582 27.06 24.02 -8.36
C LEU A 582 28.12 24.28 -9.45
N MET A 583 29.24 24.93 -9.09
CA MET A 583 30.34 25.22 -10.01
C MET A 583 31.00 23.91 -10.50
N GLU A 584 31.28 22.98 -9.59
CA GLU A 584 31.84 21.65 -9.94
C GLU A 584 30.95 20.85 -10.88
N LEU A 585 29.63 20.98 -10.73
CA LEU A 585 28.64 20.31 -11.56
C LEU A 585 28.32 21.06 -12.85
N GLY A 586 28.82 22.30 -13.02
CA GLY A 586 28.48 23.15 -14.15
C GLY A 586 27.01 23.56 -14.18
N LEU A 587 26.37 23.71 -13.01
CA LEU A 587 24.96 24.01 -12.85
C LEU A 587 24.72 25.44 -12.34
N ARG A 588 23.56 25.96 -12.66
CA ARG A 588 23.07 27.23 -12.14
C ARG A 588 21.58 27.10 -11.74
N VAL A 589 21.24 27.55 -10.55
CA VAL A 589 19.85 27.70 -10.12
C VAL A 589 19.24 28.92 -10.82
N ILE A 590 18.14 28.74 -11.52
CA ILE A 590 17.35 29.80 -12.12
C ILE A 590 16.27 30.16 -11.08
N PRO A 591 16.21 31.40 -10.57
CA PRO A 591 15.13 31.80 -9.67
C PRO A 591 13.78 31.58 -10.33
N GLN A 592 12.84 30.99 -9.61
CA GLN A 592 11.44 30.97 -10.04
C GLN A 592 10.84 32.37 -9.74
N GLU A 593 10.10 32.93 -10.71
CA GLU A 593 9.40 34.20 -10.56
C GLU A 593 8.20 34.09 -9.62
#